data_a929e2fc17c5394041b515a74726aeb4
#
_entry.id   a929e2fc17c5394041b515a74726aeb4
#
_cell.length_a   1.000
_cell.length_b   1.000
_cell.length_c   1.000
_cell.angle_alpha   90.00
_cell.angle_beta   90.00
_cell.angle_gamma   90.00
#
_symmetry.space_group_name_H-M   'P 1'
#
loop_
_entity.id
_entity.type
_entity.pdbx_description
1 polymer ?
#
loop_
_entity_poly.entity_id
_entity_poly.type
_entity_poly.pdbx_seq_one_letter_code
_entity_poly.pdbx_strand_id
1 'polypeptide(L)'
;MKNKYTPVLIIIMIFGFVWVFLLVKAGMERVKGENIMNKKTVVAEADKNASPPDVETAIFAAGCFWGVQEYFSRVKGVIKSESGYTGGTKKNPTYEEVCTGKTGHAESVRVIFDPKVVSYDRLLQHFWELHDPTSLNKQGNDIGSQYRSAIFYTNPEQEIHARSSLEKLVKSGRYSQKIVTEILPAKEFYTAEEHHQNYLKKNPYGYCHIDLRKATDK
;
A
#
# COMPACT_ATOMS: atom_id res chain seq x y z
N MET A 1 72.01 -3.37 41.42
CA MET A 1 71.00 -2.88 42.38
C MET A 1 69.69 -3.64 42.09
N LYS A 2 69.29 -4.57 42.95
CA LYS A 2 68.13 -5.47 42.78
C LYS A 2 66.87 -4.72 43.28
N ASN A 3 65.92 -4.54 42.39
CA ASN A 3 64.65 -3.89 42.68
C ASN A 3 63.73 -4.84 43.48
N LYS A 4 63.53 -4.53 44.78
CA LYS A 4 62.63 -5.23 45.66
C LYS A 4 61.26 -4.53 45.68
N TYR A 5 60.46 -4.73 44.63
CA TYR A 5 59.03 -4.42 44.76
C TYR A 5 58.27 -5.71 44.96
N THR A 6 57.66 -5.82 46.10
CA THR A 6 56.99 -6.96 46.66
C THR A 6 55.78 -7.40 45.86
N PRO A 7 55.52 -8.72 45.80
CA PRO A 7 54.37 -9.32 45.08
C PRO A 7 53.00 -8.92 45.65
N VAL A 8 52.93 -8.28 46.81
CA VAL A 8 51.70 -7.88 47.51
C VAL A 8 50.93 -6.79 46.74
N LEU A 9 51.59 -5.83 46.07
CA LEU A 9 50.90 -4.75 45.34
C LEU A 9 50.22 -5.26 44.08
N ILE A 10 50.70 -6.32 43.42
CA ILE A 10 50.14 -6.92 42.22
C ILE A 10 48.82 -7.68 42.57
N ILE A 11 48.76 -8.34 43.73
CA ILE A 11 47.59 -9.10 44.16
C ILE A 11 46.43 -8.18 44.47
N ILE A 12 46.66 -7.00 45.07
CA ILE A 12 45.62 -6.03 45.40
C ILE A 12 45.02 -5.42 44.14
N MET A 13 45.80 -5.19 43.08
CA MET A 13 45.27 -4.67 41.81
C MET A 13 44.43 -5.71 41.05
N ILE A 14 44.79 -7.01 41.13
CA ILE A 14 44.02 -8.06 40.43
C ILE A 14 42.65 -8.25 41.13
N PHE A 15 42.57 -8.24 42.47
CA PHE A 15 41.31 -8.35 43.19
C PHE A 15 40.39 -7.14 43.01
N GLY A 16 40.93 -5.91 42.88
CA GLY A 16 40.16 -4.72 42.60
C GLY A 16 39.51 -4.74 41.21
N PHE A 17 40.21 -5.22 40.18
CA PHE A 17 39.67 -5.36 38.82
C PHE A 17 38.59 -6.42 38.72
N VAL A 18 38.73 -7.57 39.42
CA VAL A 18 37.72 -8.63 39.43
C VAL A 18 36.43 -8.17 40.09
N TRP A 19 36.50 -7.40 41.16
CA TRP A 19 35.32 -6.90 41.90
C TRP A 19 34.55 -5.84 41.06
N VAL A 20 35.24 -4.95 40.38
CA VAL A 20 34.60 -3.98 39.48
C VAL A 20 33.94 -4.69 38.27
N PHE A 21 34.56 -5.75 37.73
CA PHE A 21 34.00 -6.48 36.61
C PHE A 21 32.75 -7.28 37.01
N LEU A 22 32.67 -7.80 38.23
CA LEU A 22 31.51 -8.51 38.76
C LEU A 22 30.33 -7.55 39.05
N LEU A 23 30.58 -6.35 39.55
CA LEU A 23 29.55 -5.33 39.77
C LEU A 23 28.98 -4.77 38.46
N VAL A 24 29.81 -4.59 37.44
CA VAL A 24 29.35 -4.16 36.09
C VAL A 24 28.52 -5.27 35.42
N LYS A 25 28.89 -6.54 35.59
CA LYS A 25 28.13 -7.67 35.02
C LYS A 25 26.77 -7.85 35.68
N ALA A 26 26.68 -7.70 37.02
CA ALA A 26 25.43 -7.73 37.77
C ALA A 26 24.50 -6.56 37.43
N GLY A 27 25.07 -5.35 37.17
CA GLY A 27 24.32 -4.17 36.71
C GLY A 27 23.77 -4.34 35.29
N MET A 28 24.52 -4.96 34.38
CA MET A 28 24.08 -5.20 33.00
C MET A 28 22.99 -6.29 32.88
N GLU A 29 23.00 -7.32 33.75
CA GLU A 29 21.93 -8.32 33.77
C GLU A 29 20.62 -7.74 34.33
N ARG A 30 20.67 -6.83 35.30
CA ARG A 30 19.49 -6.13 35.85
C ARG A 30 18.82 -5.24 34.79
N VAL A 31 19.63 -4.48 34.03
CA VAL A 31 19.10 -3.62 32.95
C VAL A 31 18.50 -4.44 31.79
N LYS A 32 19.05 -5.64 31.48
CA LYS A 32 18.45 -6.54 30.49
C LYS A 32 17.13 -7.15 30.99
N GLY A 33 17.00 -7.46 32.28
CA GLY A 33 15.77 -8.00 32.85
C GLY A 33 14.60 -7.00 32.85
N GLU A 34 14.84 -5.77 33.19
CA GLU A 34 13.82 -4.71 33.23
C GLU A 34 13.36 -4.30 31.81
N ASN A 35 14.26 -4.24 30.83
CA ASN A 35 13.89 -3.94 29.44
C ASN A 35 13.09 -5.07 28.75
N ILE A 36 13.29 -6.32 29.14
CA ILE A 36 12.55 -7.45 28.57
C ILE A 36 11.14 -7.55 29.18
N MET A 37 10.97 -7.24 30.48
CA MET A 37 9.65 -7.23 31.11
C MET A 37 8.79 -6.04 30.64
N ASN A 38 9.36 -4.86 30.46
CA ASN A 38 8.61 -3.68 30.00
C ASN A 38 8.23 -3.77 28.51
N LYS A 39 9.01 -4.51 27.69
CA LYS A 39 8.67 -4.76 26.29
C LYS A 39 7.58 -5.84 26.10
N LYS A 40 7.39 -6.71 27.09
CA LYS A 40 6.35 -7.75 27.05
C LYS A 40 4.98 -7.26 27.51
N THR A 41 4.93 -6.22 28.32
CA THR A 41 3.67 -5.68 28.87
C THR A 41 2.98 -4.67 27.94
N VAL A 42 3.69 -4.08 26.96
CA VAL A 42 3.13 -3.12 25.99
C VAL A 42 2.54 -3.80 24.73
N VAL A 43 2.74 -5.11 24.56
CA VAL A 43 2.22 -5.88 23.40
C VAL A 43 0.94 -6.65 23.72
N ALA A 44 0.39 -6.55 24.93
CA ALA A 44 -0.67 -7.44 25.43
C ALA A 44 -2.04 -6.78 25.65
N GLU A 45 -2.30 -5.58 25.09
CA GLU A 45 -3.65 -4.98 25.05
C GLU A 45 -4.07 -4.58 23.62
N ALA A 46 -3.96 -5.52 22.69
CA ALA A 46 -4.83 -5.49 21.53
C ALA A 46 -6.20 -5.95 22.01
N ASP A 47 -7.15 -5.02 21.94
CA ASP A 47 -8.55 -5.21 22.34
C ASP A 47 -9.12 -6.51 21.72
N LYS A 48 -9.31 -7.54 22.56
CA LYS A 48 -9.87 -8.84 22.17
C LYS A 48 -11.36 -8.77 21.79
N ASN A 49 -11.96 -7.58 21.84
CA ASN A 49 -13.36 -7.31 21.49
C ASN A 49 -13.54 -6.49 20.21
N ALA A 50 -12.49 -6.16 19.48
CA ALA A 50 -12.66 -5.57 18.16
C ALA A 50 -13.17 -6.63 17.20
N SER A 51 -14.43 -6.53 16.78
CA SER A 51 -14.94 -7.24 15.61
C SER A 51 -13.95 -6.99 14.45
N PRO A 52 -13.69 -8.00 13.57
CA PRO A 52 -12.87 -7.76 12.40
C PRO A 52 -13.37 -6.49 11.68
N PRO A 53 -12.50 -5.63 11.20
CA PRO A 53 -12.94 -4.42 10.52
C PRO A 53 -13.89 -4.81 9.40
N ASP A 54 -15.05 -4.15 9.35
CA ASP A 54 -16.04 -4.27 8.30
C ASP A 54 -15.40 -3.67 7.05
N VAL A 55 -14.67 -4.48 6.27
CA VAL A 55 -13.86 -4.01 5.14
C VAL A 55 -14.62 -4.14 3.84
N GLU A 56 -14.49 -3.15 2.98
CA GLU A 56 -15.05 -3.15 1.65
C GLU A 56 -13.96 -3.24 0.58
N THR A 57 -14.40 -3.55 -0.65
CA THR A 57 -13.51 -3.66 -1.81
C THR A 57 -13.98 -2.76 -2.93
N ALA A 58 -13.06 -1.96 -3.50
CA ALA A 58 -13.25 -1.20 -4.74
C ALA A 58 -12.24 -1.69 -5.79
N ILE A 59 -12.59 -1.62 -7.09
CA ILE A 59 -11.68 -2.02 -8.18
C ILE A 59 -11.66 -0.92 -9.23
N PHE A 60 -10.46 -0.40 -9.53
CA PHE A 60 -10.23 0.71 -10.44
C PHE A 60 -9.16 0.39 -11.49
N ALA A 61 -9.40 0.84 -12.72
CA ALA A 61 -8.42 0.85 -13.79
C ALA A 61 -8.22 2.29 -14.28
N ALA A 62 -6.97 2.78 -14.23
CA ALA A 62 -6.65 4.18 -14.51
C ALA A 62 -5.24 4.34 -15.12
N GLY A 63 -4.90 3.50 -16.09
CA GLY A 63 -3.56 3.42 -16.68
C GLY A 63 -2.67 2.39 -15.97
N CYS A 64 -1.34 2.60 -16.03
CA CYS A 64 -0.37 1.70 -15.40
C CYS A 64 -0.67 1.49 -13.91
N PHE A 65 -0.90 0.24 -13.52
CA PHE A 65 -1.30 -0.14 -12.17
C PHE A 65 -0.24 0.13 -11.10
N TRP A 66 1.05 0.30 -11.45
CA TRP A 66 2.10 0.64 -10.48
C TRP A 66 1.82 1.97 -9.78
N GLY A 67 1.47 3.00 -10.58
CA GLY A 67 1.13 4.32 -10.06
C GLY A 67 -0.19 4.31 -9.30
N VAL A 68 -1.20 3.61 -9.83
CA VAL A 68 -2.53 3.49 -9.21
C VAL A 68 -2.45 2.78 -7.87
N GLN A 69 -1.70 1.67 -7.77
CA GLN A 69 -1.47 0.93 -6.53
C GLN A 69 -0.78 1.80 -5.49
N GLU A 70 0.31 2.46 -5.86
CA GLU A 70 1.05 3.34 -4.94
C GLU A 70 0.20 4.53 -4.49
N TYR A 71 -0.60 5.12 -5.39
CA TYR A 71 -1.52 6.19 -5.04
C TYR A 71 -2.51 5.76 -3.97
N PHE A 72 -3.29 4.71 -4.21
CA PHE A 72 -4.30 4.25 -3.26
C PHE A 72 -3.69 3.73 -1.96
N SER A 73 -2.47 3.17 -1.98
CA SER A 73 -1.79 2.74 -0.75
C SER A 73 -1.49 3.89 0.23
N ARG A 74 -1.51 5.14 -0.24
CA ARG A 74 -1.28 6.35 0.55
C ARG A 74 -2.56 6.99 1.08
N VAL A 75 -3.72 6.58 0.59
CA VAL A 75 -5.01 7.13 1.03
C VAL A 75 -5.33 6.59 2.42
N LYS A 76 -5.59 7.50 3.36
CA LYS A 76 -5.97 7.12 4.73
C LYS A 76 -7.26 6.29 4.71
N GLY A 77 -7.28 5.17 5.40
CA GLY A 77 -8.41 4.23 5.43
C GLY A 77 -8.30 3.10 4.42
N VAL A 78 -7.37 3.18 3.45
CA VAL A 78 -7.02 2.04 2.60
C VAL A 78 -6.12 1.10 3.40
N ILE A 79 -6.58 -0.14 3.54
CA ILE A 79 -5.88 -1.21 4.27
C ILE A 79 -4.88 -1.93 3.35
N LYS A 80 -5.29 -2.17 2.10
CA LYS A 80 -4.48 -2.87 1.10
C LYS A 80 -4.85 -2.41 -0.31
N SER A 81 -3.84 -2.28 -1.16
CA SER A 81 -4.00 -2.11 -2.61
C SER A 81 -3.21 -3.21 -3.32
N GLU A 82 -3.81 -3.84 -4.34
CA GLU A 82 -3.21 -4.94 -5.10
C GLU A 82 -3.32 -4.67 -6.60
N SER A 83 -2.20 -4.75 -7.31
CA SER A 83 -2.20 -4.74 -8.78
C SER A 83 -2.71 -6.05 -9.35
N GLY A 84 -3.45 -5.99 -10.43
CA GLY A 84 -4.00 -7.17 -11.09
C GLY A 84 -4.71 -6.86 -12.40
N TYR A 85 -5.48 -7.82 -12.87
CA TYR A 85 -6.16 -7.82 -14.17
C TYR A 85 -7.63 -8.18 -13.99
N THR A 86 -8.54 -7.41 -14.59
CA THR A 86 -9.97 -7.73 -14.61
C THR A 86 -10.69 -7.15 -15.85
N GLY A 87 -11.95 -7.47 -16.01
CA GLY A 87 -12.81 -6.98 -17.10
C GLY A 87 -12.71 -7.77 -18.40
N GLY A 88 -11.67 -8.58 -18.58
CA GLY A 88 -11.47 -9.42 -19.77
C GLY A 88 -12.18 -10.75 -19.74
N THR A 89 -11.75 -11.67 -20.64
CA THR A 89 -12.32 -13.00 -20.80
C THR A 89 -11.32 -14.13 -20.63
N LYS A 90 -10.02 -13.85 -20.75
CA LYS A 90 -8.95 -14.82 -20.55
C LYS A 90 -8.86 -15.19 -19.08
N LYS A 91 -8.93 -16.49 -18.76
CA LYS A 91 -8.68 -16.99 -17.39
C LYS A 91 -7.18 -17.05 -17.11
N ASN A 92 -6.79 -16.66 -15.88
CA ASN A 92 -5.40 -16.67 -15.41
C ASN A 92 -4.43 -16.04 -16.43
N PRO A 93 -4.66 -14.78 -16.85
CA PRO A 93 -3.79 -14.14 -17.83
C PRO A 93 -2.43 -13.85 -17.21
N THR A 94 -1.36 -13.93 -18.00
CA THR A 94 -0.05 -13.37 -17.64
C THR A 94 0.04 -11.90 -18.06
N TYR A 95 1.02 -11.18 -17.52
CA TYR A 95 1.30 -9.79 -17.90
C TYR A 95 1.51 -9.64 -19.40
N GLU A 96 2.33 -10.51 -20.01
CA GLU A 96 2.64 -10.48 -21.43
C GLU A 96 1.38 -10.68 -22.27
N GLU A 97 0.48 -11.56 -21.87
CA GLU A 97 -0.79 -11.78 -22.56
C GLU A 97 -1.68 -10.54 -22.47
N VAL A 98 -1.76 -9.88 -21.29
CA VAL A 98 -2.53 -8.63 -21.10
C VAL A 98 -1.97 -7.51 -21.98
N CYS A 99 -0.64 -7.39 -22.06
CA CYS A 99 0.04 -6.40 -22.90
C CYS A 99 -0.26 -6.55 -24.40
N THR A 100 -0.68 -7.74 -24.87
CA THR A 100 -1.13 -7.90 -26.25
C THR A 100 -2.44 -7.17 -26.58
N GLY A 101 -3.21 -6.74 -25.56
CA GLY A 101 -4.54 -6.17 -25.70
C GLY A 101 -5.64 -7.18 -26.08
N LYS A 102 -5.29 -8.46 -26.32
CA LYS A 102 -6.22 -9.49 -26.81
C LYS A 102 -7.02 -10.18 -25.71
N THR A 103 -6.61 -10.09 -24.46
CA THR A 103 -7.30 -10.71 -23.32
C THR A 103 -8.57 -9.97 -22.91
N GLY A 104 -8.69 -8.69 -23.29
CA GLY A 104 -9.75 -7.77 -22.87
C GLY A 104 -9.62 -7.28 -21.43
N HIS A 105 -8.59 -7.72 -20.70
CA HIS A 105 -8.34 -7.25 -19.35
C HIS A 105 -7.80 -5.80 -19.34
N ALA A 106 -8.14 -5.07 -18.26
CA ALA A 106 -7.46 -3.84 -17.89
C ALA A 106 -6.46 -4.12 -16.78
N GLU A 107 -5.32 -3.42 -16.80
CA GLU A 107 -4.51 -3.23 -15.61
C GLU A 107 -5.36 -2.51 -14.56
N SER A 108 -5.53 -3.13 -13.41
CA SER A 108 -6.48 -2.69 -12.40
C SER A 108 -5.88 -2.80 -11.00
N VAL A 109 -6.42 -2.03 -10.08
CA VAL A 109 -6.05 -2.11 -8.66
C VAL A 109 -7.29 -2.44 -7.84
N ARG A 110 -7.19 -3.51 -7.05
CA ARG A 110 -8.14 -3.85 -6.00
C ARG A 110 -7.76 -3.12 -4.73
N VAL A 111 -8.67 -2.30 -4.21
CA VAL A 111 -8.51 -1.47 -3.01
C VAL A 111 -9.38 -2.04 -1.91
N ILE A 112 -8.79 -2.53 -0.84
CA ILE A 112 -9.46 -2.97 0.37
C ILE A 112 -9.40 -1.82 1.37
N PHE A 113 -10.54 -1.36 1.88
CA PHE A 113 -10.62 -0.16 2.70
C PHE A 113 -11.59 -0.32 3.88
N ASP A 114 -11.38 0.48 4.92
CA ASP A 114 -12.29 0.63 6.06
C ASP A 114 -13.31 1.73 5.75
N PRO A 115 -14.59 1.38 5.51
CA PRO A 115 -15.63 2.37 5.17
C PRO A 115 -15.93 3.37 6.30
N LYS A 116 -15.52 3.08 7.54
CA LYS A 116 -15.62 4.00 8.68
C LYS A 116 -14.54 5.10 8.64
N VAL A 117 -13.47 4.90 7.89
CA VAL A 117 -12.34 5.85 7.77
C VAL A 117 -12.37 6.57 6.43
N VAL A 118 -12.65 5.87 5.33
CA VAL A 118 -12.77 6.43 3.98
C VAL A 118 -14.00 5.84 3.28
N SER A 119 -14.87 6.69 2.75
CA SER A 119 -16.05 6.24 2.00
C SER A 119 -15.69 5.85 0.57
N TYR A 120 -16.53 5.01 -0.06
CA TYR A 120 -16.40 4.70 -1.48
C TYR A 120 -16.49 5.97 -2.36
N ASP A 121 -17.36 6.94 -2.01
CA ASP A 121 -17.44 8.23 -2.70
C ASP A 121 -16.11 9.01 -2.64
N ARG A 122 -15.39 8.94 -1.53
CA ARG A 122 -14.07 9.56 -1.42
C ARG A 122 -13.04 8.85 -2.29
N LEU A 123 -13.08 7.52 -2.37
CA LEU A 123 -12.24 6.75 -3.30
C LEU A 123 -12.55 7.09 -4.76
N LEU A 124 -13.82 7.31 -5.13
CA LEU A 124 -14.22 7.79 -6.45
C LEU A 124 -13.65 9.18 -6.76
N GLN A 125 -13.61 10.12 -5.79
CA GLN A 125 -12.97 11.42 -5.98
C GLN A 125 -11.48 11.25 -6.28
N HIS A 126 -10.76 10.43 -5.52
CA HIS A 126 -9.36 10.08 -5.79
C HIS A 126 -9.19 9.49 -7.18
N PHE A 127 -10.07 8.56 -7.58
CA PHE A 127 -10.05 7.98 -8.92
C PHE A 127 -10.15 9.04 -10.03
N TRP A 128 -11.06 10.02 -9.92
CA TRP A 128 -11.22 11.10 -10.91
C TRP A 128 -10.05 12.11 -10.91
N GLU A 129 -9.27 12.17 -9.86
CA GLU A 129 -8.16 13.12 -9.72
C GLU A 129 -6.81 12.56 -10.18
N LEU A 130 -6.65 11.24 -10.16
CA LEU A 130 -5.35 10.61 -10.39
C LEU A 130 -4.98 10.42 -11.86
N HIS A 131 -5.96 10.48 -12.79
CA HIS A 131 -5.74 10.21 -14.22
C HIS A 131 -6.61 11.11 -15.12
N ASP A 132 -6.45 11.00 -16.43
CA ASP A 132 -7.31 11.66 -17.42
C ASP A 132 -8.47 10.73 -17.85
N PRO A 133 -9.72 10.97 -17.39
CA PRO A 133 -10.86 10.12 -17.71
C PRO A 133 -11.39 10.31 -19.14
N THR A 134 -10.82 11.25 -19.93
CA THR A 134 -11.18 11.50 -21.33
C THR A 134 -10.26 10.77 -22.31
N SER A 135 -9.17 10.18 -21.83
CA SER A 135 -8.17 9.49 -22.65
C SER A 135 -8.57 8.05 -22.95
N LEU A 136 -8.99 7.79 -24.20
CA LEU A 136 -9.42 6.44 -24.62
C LEU A 136 -8.22 5.51 -24.80
N ASN A 137 -8.22 4.38 -24.07
CA ASN A 137 -7.20 3.34 -24.17
C ASN A 137 -5.76 3.86 -24.06
N LYS A 138 -5.56 4.88 -23.24
CA LYS A 138 -4.25 5.51 -23.05
C LYS A 138 -4.21 6.28 -21.73
N GLN A 139 -3.03 6.28 -21.05
CA GLN A 139 -2.74 7.21 -19.97
C GLN A 139 -1.26 7.60 -20.03
N GLY A 140 -0.97 8.91 -20.17
CA GLY A 140 0.40 9.38 -20.35
C GLY A 140 1.06 8.76 -21.59
N ASN A 141 2.17 8.05 -21.39
CA ASN A 141 2.90 7.35 -22.46
C ASN A 141 2.39 5.92 -22.69
N ASP A 142 1.53 5.39 -21.80
CA ASP A 142 1.03 4.04 -21.88
C ASP A 142 -0.14 3.97 -22.85
N ILE A 143 0.01 3.19 -23.93
CA ILE A 143 -0.96 3.06 -25.03
C ILE A 143 -1.42 1.61 -25.14
N GLY A 144 -2.71 1.39 -25.09
CA GLY A 144 -3.34 0.09 -25.22
C GLY A 144 -4.62 -0.03 -24.38
N SER A 145 -5.52 -0.96 -24.75
CA SER A 145 -6.79 -1.18 -24.06
C SER A 145 -6.62 -1.62 -22.60
N GLN A 146 -5.46 -2.18 -22.25
CA GLN A 146 -5.11 -2.53 -20.88
C GLN A 146 -4.96 -1.31 -19.98
N TYR A 147 -4.69 -0.11 -20.53
CA TYR A 147 -4.55 1.13 -19.79
C TYR A 147 -5.80 2.01 -19.81
N ARG A 148 -6.95 1.43 -20.18
CA ARG A 148 -8.22 2.17 -20.22
C ARG A 148 -8.68 2.59 -18.83
N SER A 149 -9.53 3.63 -18.80
CA SER A 149 -10.20 4.09 -17.60
C SER A 149 -11.45 3.25 -17.34
N ALA A 150 -11.55 2.61 -16.17
CA ALA A 150 -12.75 1.87 -15.77
C ALA A 150 -12.93 1.79 -14.25
N ILE A 151 -14.20 1.73 -13.84
CA ILE A 151 -14.64 1.41 -12.48
C ILE A 151 -15.37 0.07 -12.56
N PHE A 152 -14.91 -0.93 -11.78
CA PHE A 152 -15.52 -2.23 -11.70
C PHE A 152 -16.26 -2.35 -10.36
N TYR A 153 -17.58 -2.15 -10.37
CA TYR A 153 -18.38 -2.18 -9.14
C TYR A 153 -18.61 -3.61 -8.64
N THR A 154 -18.53 -3.81 -7.33
CA THR A 154 -18.66 -5.12 -6.67
C THR A 154 -20.07 -5.39 -6.15
N ASN A 155 -20.93 -4.37 -6.09
CA ASN A 155 -22.31 -4.45 -5.66
C ASN A 155 -23.15 -3.31 -6.27
N PRO A 156 -24.50 -3.38 -6.21
CA PRO A 156 -25.39 -2.37 -6.81
C PRO A 156 -25.24 -0.97 -6.21
N GLU A 157 -24.89 -0.85 -4.93
CA GLU A 157 -24.69 0.44 -4.28
C GLU A 157 -23.47 1.16 -4.88
N GLN A 158 -22.36 0.45 -5.09
CA GLN A 158 -21.19 1.00 -5.78
C GLN A 158 -21.52 1.43 -7.21
N GLU A 159 -22.37 0.72 -7.93
CA GLU A 159 -22.82 1.14 -9.26
C GLU A 159 -23.52 2.49 -9.20
N ILE A 160 -24.49 2.66 -8.28
CA ILE A 160 -25.25 3.91 -8.10
C ILE A 160 -24.27 5.07 -7.78
N HIS A 161 -23.35 4.88 -6.85
CA HIS A 161 -22.35 5.88 -6.46
C HIS A 161 -21.41 6.23 -7.61
N ALA A 162 -20.90 5.24 -8.34
CA ALA A 162 -20.01 5.45 -9.48
C ALA A 162 -20.70 6.26 -10.59
N ARG A 163 -21.93 5.90 -10.97
CA ARG A 163 -22.72 6.64 -11.99
C ARG A 163 -23.04 8.05 -11.54
N SER A 164 -23.47 8.23 -10.28
CA SER A 164 -23.76 9.56 -9.72
C SER A 164 -22.51 10.44 -9.70
N SER A 165 -21.33 9.89 -9.36
CA SER A 165 -20.06 10.61 -9.37
C SER A 165 -19.64 11.02 -10.78
N LEU A 166 -19.84 10.15 -11.78
CA LEU A 166 -19.62 10.48 -13.18
C LEU A 166 -20.53 11.61 -13.65
N GLU A 167 -21.84 11.57 -13.32
CA GLU A 167 -22.75 12.65 -13.68
C GLU A 167 -22.35 14.01 -13.08
N LYS A 168 -21.95 14.00 -11.80
CA LYS A 168 -21.43 15.21 -11.12
C LYS A 168 -20.20 15.74 -11.84
N LEU A 169 -19.27 14.86 -12.24
CA LEU A 169 -18.06 15.22 -12.95
C LEU A 169 -18.39 15.83 -14.33
N VAL A 170 -19.30 15.24 -15.09
CA VAL A 170 -19.76 15.77 -16.39
C VAL A 170 -20.43 17.15 -16.20
N LYS A 171 -21.34 17.29 -15.23
CA LYS A 171 -22.04 18.54 -14.93
C LYS A 171 -21.11 19.65 -14.44
N SER A 172 -19.97 19.31 -13.85
CA SER A 172 -19.00 20.31 -13.38
C SER A 172 -18.31 21.09 -14.49
N GLY A 173 -18.33 20.59 -15.74
CA GLY A 173 -17.64 21.21 -16.88
C GLY A 173 -16.10 21.16 -16.79
N ARG A 174 -15.55 20.35 -15.87
CA ARG A 174 -14.09 20.25 -15.68
C ARG A 174 -13.36 19.77 -16.94
N TYR A 175 -14.01 18.94 -17.74
CA TYR A 175 -13.47 18.41 -18.98
C TYR A 175 -14.34 18.88 -20.16
N SER A 176 -13.70 19.44 -21.20
CA SER A 176 -14.37 19.79 -22.46
C SER A 176 -14.58 18.58 -23.36
N GLN A 177 -13.79 17.53 -23.18
CA GLN A 177 -13.87 16.28 -23.91
C GLN A 177 -14.81 15.30 -23.23
N LYS A 178 -15.36 14.35 -24.03
CA LYS A 178 -16.20 13.29 -23.49
C LYS A 178 -15.41 12.39 -22.52
N ILE A 179 -15.96 12.16 -21.34
CA ILE A 179 -15.43 11.15 -20.42
C ILE A 179 -15.69 9.76 -21.02
N VAL A 180 -14.64 8.95 -21.08
CA VAL A 180 -14.64 7.60 -21.69
C VAL A 180 -14.52 6.49 -20.65
N THR A 181 -14.56 6.84 -19.37
CA THR A 181 -14.49 5.86 -18.27
C THR A 181 -15.66 4.90 -18.35
N GLU A 182 -15.37 3.60 -18.35
CA GLU A 182 -16.35 2.53 -18.29
C GLU A 182 -16.80 2.29 -16.83
N ILE A 183 -18.08 2.04 -16.60
CA ILE A 183 -18.62 1.59 -15.30
C ILE A 183 -19.28 0.24 -15.53
N LEU A 184 -18.63 -0.82 -15.07
CA LEU A 184 -18.94 -2.22 -15.38
C LEU A 184 -19.04 -3.06 -14.09
N PRO A 185 -19.82 -4.15 -14.08
CA PRO A 185 -19.78 -5.11 -12.99
C PRO A 185 -18.39 -5.75 -12.90
N ALA A 186 -17.89 -5.91 -11.67
CA ALA A 186 -16.65 -6.63 -11.44
C ALA A 186 -16.77 -8.08 -11.93
N LYS A 187 -15.76 -8.52 -12.66
CA LYS A 187 -15.50 -9.90 -12.97
C LYS A 187 -14.41 -10.46 -12.06
N GLU A 188 -13.97 -11.68 -12.31
CA GLU A 188 -12.85 -12.25 -11.60
C GLU A 188 -11.61 -11.33 -11.69
N PHE A 189 -10.99 -11.11 -10.55
CA PHE A 189 -9.78 -10.32 -10.42
C PHE A 189 -8.59 -11.26 -10.28
N TYR A 190 -7.69 -11.21 -11.23
CA TYR A 190 -6.43 -11.97 -11.23
C TYR A 190 -5.32 -11.10 -10.68
N THR A 191 -4.78 -11.47 -9.53
CA THR A 191 -3.65 -10.75 -8.92
C THR A 191 -2.44 -10.82 -9.86
N ALA A 192 -1.82 -9.69 -10.15
CA ALA A 192 -0.62 -9.63 -10.97
C ALA A 192 0.57 -10.26 -10.24
N GLU A 193 1.59 -10.61 -11.00
CA GLU A 193 2.80 -11.29 -10.54
C GLU A 193 3.51 -10.48 -9.44
N GLU A 194 4.21 -11.16 -8.53
CA GLU A 194 4.79 -10.55 -7.32
C GLU A 194 5.75 -9.38 -7.62
N HIS A 195 6.45 -9.42 -8.75
CA HIS A 195 7.35 -8.33 -9.11
C HIS A 195 6.62 -7.03 -9.48
N HIS A 196 5.34 -7.10 -9.85
CA HIS A 196 4.48 -5.93 -10.07
C HIS A 196 3.89 -5.37 -8.76
N GLN A 197 3.80 -6.17 -7.70
CA GLN A 197 3.25 -5.71 -6.43
C GLN A 197 4.19 -4.71 -5.75
N ASN A 198 3.63 -3.56 -5.34
CA ASN A 198 4.37 -2.48 -4.68
C ASN A 198 5.62 -2.03 -5.48
N TYR A 199 5.50 -2.01 -6.82
CA TYR A 199 6.63 -1.74 -7.71
C TYR A 199 7.32 -0.41 -7.38
N LEU A 200 6.58 0.69 -7.18
CA LEU A 200 7.16 2.00 -6.88
C LEU A 200 7.74 2.10 -5.46
N LYS A 201 7.29 1.27 -4.51
CA LYS A 201 7.98 1.16 -3.20
C LYS A 201 9.33 0.47 -3.33
N LYS A 202 9.41 -0.57 -4.19
CA LYS A 202 10.65 -1.30 -4.49
C LYS A 202 11.58 -0.48 -5.41
N ASN A 203 11.01 0.39 -6.26
CA ASN A 203 11.70 1.20 -7.28
C ASN A 203 11.26 2.68 -7.20
N PRO A 204 11.76 3.48 -6.24
CA PRO A 204 11.29 4.86 -6.00
C PRO A 204 11.45 5.83 -7.18
N TYR A 205 12.34 5.52 -8.12
CA TYR A 205 12.58 6.29 -9.35
C TYR A 205 11.96 5.64 -10.59
N GLY A 206 11.12 4.63 -10.39
CA GLY A 206 10.41 3.95 -11.48
C GLY A 206 9.42 4.87 -12.18
N TYR A 207 9.03 4.48 -13.42
CA TYR A 207 8.04 5.22 -14.19
C TYR A 207 6.70 5.33 -13.45
N CYS A 208 6.16 6.55 -13.40
CA CYS A 208 4.84 6.84 -12.86
C CYS A 208 4.24 8.05 -13.59
N HIS A 209 3.03 7.89 -14.15
CA HIS A 209 2.28 8.98 -14.80
C HIS A 209 1.37 9.73 -13.81
N ILE A 210 1.30 9.30 -12.56
CA ILE A 210 0.38 9.84 -11.54
C ILE A 210 1.13 10.79 -10.60
N ASP A 211 0.50 11.91 -10.25
CA ASP A 211 0.97 12.78 -9.17
C ASP A 211 0.58 12.19 -7.80
N LEU A 212 1.50 11.45 -7.20
CA LEU A 212 1.30 10.77 -5.92
C LEU A 212 1.06 11.71 -4.74
N ARG A 213 1.35 13.02 -4.87
CA ARG A 213 1.12 14.02 -3.81
C ARG A 213 -0.36 14.27 -3.57
N LYS A 214 -1.20 14.00 -4.57
CA LYS A 214 -2.66 14.13 -4.46
C LYS A 214 -3.34 13.03 -3.63
N ALA A 215 -2.60 11.97 -3.29
CA ALA A 215 -3.14 10.86 -2.48
C ALA A 215 -3.27 11.22 -0.99
N THR A 216 -2.55 12.25 -0.52
CA THR A 216 -2.67 12.71 0.86
C THR A 216 -3.84 13.68 0.95
N ASP A 217 -4.85 13.35 1.76
CA ASP A 217 -5.96 14.24 2.08
C ASP A 217 -5.40 15.56 2.66
N LYS A 218 -5.80 16.69 2.04
CA LYS A 218 -5.54 18.03 2.57
C LYS A 218 -6.50 18.32 3.69
#